data_b2b69a8e78f631f77dfeced58ad041e7
#
_entry.id   b2b69a8e78f631f77dfeced58ad041e7
#
_cell.length_a   1.000
_cell.length_b   1.000
_cell.length_c   1.000
_cell.angle_alpha   90.00
_cell.angle_beta   90.00
_cell.angle_gamma   90.00
#
_symmetry.space_group_name_H-M   'P 1'
#
loop_
_entity.id
_entity.type
_entity.pdbx_description
1 polymer ?
#
loop_
_entity_poly.entity_id
_entity_poly.type
_entity_poly.pdbx_seq_one_letter_code
_entity_poly.pdbx_strand_id
1 'polypeptide(L)'
;MSETESEGALRKNIDAVRTIVRTVKSTLGPMGRDKMMVDAGGNSITTNDGATILRELDVSHPGGKMIIECAQTQESLCYDGTTSTVVLAGELLSNSEALLNKGLHPNVVCKGYNDAARMAVKYLDDFLSGEDEKPLENIARTAITGKTVDAALDEVSNLCVQAVKKAGSAEKVRTLSLQGGSLRDSYLFNGAIVNKDIVYEKEIDGDYNIILLNTGLEPQKTEENVQVQLDMQGYTQFKSSSKDDLLEQAKLICTWLPTGGLVFIRDGAHDSVCAYLEKNEISVVRRLPESTMRALSGTLGLLTAQTPSDIECSASGTVVKQRHNDVNYLFVEGEVDSTQSTLVLRGATTTTLDEIERGFDDALGVVSLVM
;
A
#
# COMPACT_ATOMS: atom_id res chain seq x y z
N MET A 1 10.10 -2.33 46.62
CA MET A 1 8.67 -2.02 46.42
C MET A 1 7.88 -2.82 47.40
N SER A 2 7.00 -2.19 48.17
CA SER A 2 6.09 -2.88 49.12
C SER A 2 5.04 -3.68 48.30
N GLU A 3 4.47 -4.76 48.88
CA GLU A 3 3.41 -5.56 48.20
C GLU A 3 2.24 -4.65 47.76
N THR A 4 1.88 -3.67 48.52
CA THR A 4 0.84 -2.66 48.24
C THR A 4 1.14 -1.77 47.02
N GLU A 5 2.42 -1.43 46.75
CA GLU A 5 2.82 -0.68 45.56
C GLU A 5 2.76 -1.54 44.31
N SER A 6 3.11 -2.83 44.41
CA SER A 6 3.02 -3.81 43.31
C SER A 6 1.58 -4.09 42.91
N GLU A 7 0.68 -4.28 43.85
CA GLU A 7 -0.77 -4.43 43.62
C GLU A 7 -1.37 -3.19 42.96
N GLY A 8 -0.97 -1.99 43.40
CA GLY A 8 -1.41 -0.73 42.83
C GLY A 8 -0.96 -0.56 41.37
N ALA A 9 0.24 -1.05 41.03
CA ALA A 9 0.76 -1.01 39.64
C ALA A 9 -0.02 -1.98 38.70
N LEU A 10 -0.32 -3.18 39.20
CA LEU A 10 -1.11 -4.18 38.42
C LEU A 10 -2.50 -3.62 38.10
N ARG A 11 -3.20 -3.04 39.05
CA ARG A 11 -4.53 -2.44 38.83
C ARG A 11 -4.47 -1.32 37.80
N LYS A 12 -3.48 -0.42 37.91
CA LYS A 12 -3.31 0.67 36.94
C LYS A 12 -3.08 0.14 35.50
N ASN A 13 -2.31 -0.96 35.35
CA ASN A 13 -2.11 -1.59 34.06
C ASN A 13 -3.43 -2.14 33.48
N ILE A 14 -4.21 -2.84 34.29
CA ILE A 14 -5.52 -3.40 33.90
C ILE A 14 -6.49 -2.26 33.52
N ASP A 15 -6.56 -1.19 34.31
CA ASP A 15 -7.46 -0.06 34.05
C ASP A 15 -7.09 0.70 32.78
N ALA A 16 -5.79 0.86 32.48
CA ALA A 16 -5.31 1.48 31.25
C ALA A 16 -5.75 0.66 30.02
N VAL A 17 -5.52 -0.66 30.06
CA VAL A 17 -5.95 -1.56 28.98
C VAL A 17 -7.48 -1.56 28.83
N ARG A 18 -8.22 -1.65 29.94
CA ARG A 18 -9.68 -1.62 29.94
C ARG A 18 -10.23 -0.33 29.29
N THR A 19 -9.58 0.79 29.51
CA THR A 19 -9.98 2.08 28.91
C THR A 19 -9.83 2.04 27.39
N ILE A 20 -8.72 1.54 26.88
CA ILE A 20 -8.47 1.40 25.43
C ILE A 20 -9.46 0.42 24.79
N VAL A 21 -9.65 -0.74 25.43
CA VAL A 21 -10.60 -1.76 24.93
C VAL A 21 -12.02 -1.19 24.84
N ARG A 22 -12.47 -0.41 25.80
CA ARG A 22 -13.79 0.25 25.75
C ARG A 22 -13.93 1.19 24.55
N THR A 23 -12.83 1.82 24.13
CA THR A 23 -12.86 2.71 22.97
C THR A 23 -13.16 1.94 21.68
N VAL A 24 -12.58 0.75 21.49
CA VAL A 24 -12.78 -0.04 20.26
C VAL A 24 -13.91 -1.07 20.36
N LYS A 25 -14.33 -1.48 21.54
CA LYS A 25 -15.37 -2.53 21.74
C LYS A 25 -16.69 -2.23 21.00
N SER A 26 -17.05 -0.95 20.87
CA SER A 26 -18.30 -0.55 20.21
C SER A 26 -18.25 -0.58 18.69
N THR A 27 -17.08 -0.84 18.09
CA THR A 27 -16.91 -1.00 16.64
C THR A 27 -16.98 -2.46 16.20
N LEU A 28 -16.99 -3.41 17.17
CA LEU A 28 -16.98 -4.83 16.89
C LEU A 28 -18.34 -5.33 16.37
N GLY A 29 -18.28 -6.13 15.32
CA GLY A 29 -19.40 -6.91 14.79
C GLY A 29 -20.25 -6.14 13.78
N PRO A 30 -21.29 -6.81 13.22
CA PRO A 30 -22.10 -6.25 12.11
C PRO A 30 -22.95 -5.03 12.52
N MET A 31 -23.08 -4.77 13.81
CA MET A 31 -23.74 -3.58 14.37
C MET A 31 -22.71 -2.60 14.94
N GLY A 32 -21.44 -2.74 14.54
CA GLY A 32 -20.35 -1.86 14.93
C GLY A 32 -20.65 -0.40 14.54
N ARG A 33 -20.18 0.52 15.39
CA ARG A 33 -20.38 1.97 15.17
C ARG A 33 -19.06 2.59 14.79
N ASP A 34 -19.10 3.46 13.78
CA ASP A 34 -17.94 4.26 13.42
C ASP A 34 -17.54 5.21 14.56
N LYS A 35 -16.26 5.46 14.65
CA LYS A 35 -15.66 6.44 15.54
C LYS A 35 -15.14 7.61 14.71
N MET A 36 -15.49 8.81 15.14
CA MET A 36 -14.87 10.02 14.63
C MET A 36 -13.77 10.46 15.59
N MET A 37 -12.57 10.60 15.06
CA MET A 37 -11.40 11.09 15.77
C MET A 37 -10.95 12.40 15.12
N VAL A 38 -10.49 13.33 15.93
CA VAL A 38 -9.97 14.62 15.46
C VAL A 38 -8.56 14.77 16.03
N ASP A 39 -7.58 14.94 15.17
CA ASP A 39 -6.20 15.16 15.57
C ASP A 39 -5.96 16.60 16.08
N ALA A 40 -4.77 16.87 16.61
CA ALA A 40 -4.39 18.20 17.09
C ALA A 40 -4.34 19.24 15.95
N GLY A 41 -4.25 18.82 14.70
CA GLY A 41 -4.26 19.67 13.50
C GLY A 41 -5.67 20.00 12.99
N GLY A 42 -6.71 19.39 13.58
CA GLY A 42 -8.11 19.57 13.17
C GLY A 42 -8.56 18.64 12.03
N ASN A 43 -7.72 17.69 11.60
CA ASN A 43 -8.13 16.66 10.64
C ASN A 43 -9.04 15.64 11.32
N SER A 44 -10.11 15.25 10.66
CA SER A 44 -11.06 14.27 11.19
C SER A 44 -10.96 12.96 10.41
N ILE A 45 -10.86 11.85 11.14
CA ILE A 45 -10.91 10.49 10.61
C ILE A 45 -12.15 9.82 11.16
N THR A 46 -12.98 9.26 10.30
CA THR A 46 -14.16 8.48 10.70
C THR A 46 -13.94 7.04 10.21
N THR A 47 -13.93 6.09 11.14
CA THR A 47 -13.70 4.68 10.83
C THR A 47 -14.28 3.76 11.89
N ASN A 48 -14.59 2.53 11.55
CA ASN A 48 -14.89 1.44 12.48
C ASN A 48 -13.73 0.44 12.61
N ASP A 49 -12.67 0.63 11.85
CA ASP A 49 -11.49 -0.24 11.92
C ASP A 49 -10.72 -0.06 13.23
N GLY A 50 -10.56 -1.17 13.97
CA GLY A 50 -9.91 -1.17 15.28
C GLY A 50 -8.44 -0.81 15.23
N ALA A 51 -7.71 -1.22 14.19
CA ALA A 51 -6.28 -0.93 14.05
C ALA A 51 -6.05 0.56 13.80
N THR A 52 -6.82 1.16 12.88
CA THR A 52 -6.77 2.59 12.60
C THR A 52 -7.10 3.41 13.84
N ILE A 53 -8.18 3.06 14.56
CA ILE A 53 -8.55 3.74 15.81
C ILE A 53 -7.40 3.70 16.82
N LEU A 54 -6.80 2.52 17.03
CA LEU A 54 -5.74 2.34 18.01
C LEU A 54 -4.43 3.03 17.61
N ARG A 55 -4.15 3.15 16.31
CA ARG A 55 -2.97 3.86 15.79
C ARG A 55 -3.05 5.36 16.03
N GLU A 56 -4.24 5.93 15.89
CA GLU A 56 -4.49 7.37 16.08
C GLU A 56 -4.62 7.77 17.54
N LEU A 57 -4.71 6.81 18.48
CA LEU A 57 -4.77 7.11 19.91
C LEU A 57 -3.39 7.47 20.46
N ASP A 58 -3.26 8.67 21.04
CA ASP A 58 -2.06 9.05 21.79
C ASP A 58 -2.07 8.38 23.18
N VAL A 59 -1.42 7.22 23.27
CA VAL A 59 -1.36 6.41 24.48
C VAL A 59 0.04 6.47 25.08
N SER A 60 0.15 7.09 26.27
CA SER A 60 1.41 7.17 27.02
C SER A 60 1.67 5.95 27.90
N HIS A 61 0.61 5.27 28.38
CA HIS A 61 0.72 4.16 29.33
C HIS A 61 1.32 2.89 28.69
N PRO A 62 2.36 2.25 29.33
CA PRO A 62 3.01 1.07 28.74
C PRO A 62 2.05 -0.10 28.43
N GLY A 63 1.14 -0.43 29.36
CA GLY A 63 0.15 -1.48 29.15
C GLY A 63 -0.78 -1.20 27.96
N GLY A 64 -1.09 0.07 27.72
CA GLY A 64 -1.84 0.49 26.56
C GLY A 64 -1.06 0.32 25.25
N LYS A 65 0.22 0.68 25.25
CA LYS A 65 1.11 0.46 24.08
C LYS A 65 1.21 -1.01 23.70
N MET A 66 1.30 -1.91 24.69
CA MET A 66 1.33 -3.36 24.43
C MET A 66 0.05 -3.86 23.74
N ILE A 67 -1.12 -3.35 24.11
CA ILE A 67 -2.38 -3.71 23.43
C ILE A 67 -2.44 -3.17 22.01
N ILE A 68 -1.94 -1.97 21.78
CA ILE A 68 -1.83 -1.40 20.41
C ILE A 68 -0.88 -2.23 19.56
N GLU A 69 0.28 -2.61 20.11
CA GLU A 69 1.25 -3.47 19.42
C GLU A 69 0.66 -4.86 19.12
N CYS A 70 -0.12 -5.44 20.04
CA CYS A 70 -0.85 -6.69 19.82
C CYS A 70 -1.85 -6.54 18.64
N ALA A 71 -2.58 -5.45 18.58
CA ALA A 71 -3.50 -5.15 17.48
C ALA A 71 -2.78 -5.03 16.13
N GLN A 72 -1.67 -4.27 16.09
CA GLN A 72 -0.85 -4.10 14.90
C GLN A 72 -0.23 -5.41 14.40
N THR A 73 0.18 -6.28 15.33
CA THR A 73 0.70 -7.61 15.00
C THR A 73 -0.39 -8.47 14.37
N GLN A 74 -1.61 -8.48 14.94
CA GLN A 74 -2.75 -9.18 14.37
C GLN A 74 -3.08 -8.69 12.97
N GLU A 75 -3.11 -7.37 12.76
CA GLU A 75 -3.34 -6.73 11.48
C GLU A 75 -2.32 -7.18 10.43
N SER A 76 -1.04 -7.08 10.76
CA SER A 76 0.05 -7.41 9.83
C SER A 76 0.12 -8.89 9.46
N LEU A 77 -0.33 -9.80 10.34
CA LEU A 77 -0.27 -11.24 10.12
C LEU A 77 -1.54 -11.81 9.50
N CYS A 78 -2.70 -11.28 9.88
CA CYS A 78 -4.00 -11.90 9.56
C CYS A 78 -4.93 -10.99 8.75
N TYR A 79 -4.66 -9.69 8.66
CA TYR A 79 -5.49 -8.67 7.99
C TYR A 79 -6.93 -8.59 8.52
N ASP A 80 -7.28 -9.35 9.56
CA ASP A 80 -8.61 -9.39 10.17
C ASP A 80 -8.53 -9.78 11.65
N GLY A 81 -9.64 -9.55 12.37
CA GLY A 81 -9.78 -9.92 13.78
C GLY A 81 -9.07 -8.98 14.76
N THR A 82 -8.59 -7.83 14.33
CA THR A 82 -7.86 -6.84 15.13
C THR A 82 -8.66 -6.40 16.36
N THR A 83 -9.90 -5.93 16.15
CA THR A 83 -10.80 -5.53 17.23
C THR A 83 -11.15 -6.70 18.16
N SER A 84 -11.38 -7.90 17.60
CA SER A 84 -11.68 -9.11 18.37
C SER A 84 -10.53 -9.51 19.29
N THR A 85 -9.29 -9.45 18.80
CA THR A 85 -8.07 -9.71 19.57
C THR A 85 -7.91 -8.76 20.74
N VAL A 86 -8.10 -7.48 20.51
CA VAL A 86 -8.02 -6.43 21.55
C VAL A 86 -9.11 -6.62 22.61
N VAL A 87 -10.34 -6.88 22.20
CA VAL A 87 -11.46 -7.11 23.12
C VAL A 87 -11.22 -8.38 23.94
N LEU A 88 -10.77 -9.48 23.30
CA LEU A 88 -10.47 -10.71 24.01
C LEU A 88 -9.35 -10.53 25.04
N ALA A 89 -8.25 -9.89 24.67
CA ALA A 89 -7.15 -9.57 25.57
C ALA A 89 -7.60 -8.72 26.76
N GLY A 90 -8.43 -7.72 26.50
CA GLY A 90 -8.99 -6.86 27.56
C GLY A 90 -9.93 -7.57 28.50
N GLU A 91 -10.77 -8.48 27.99
CA GLU A 91 -11.66 -9.29 28.83
C GLU A 91 -10.86 -10.30 29.69
N LEU A 92 -9.83 -10.94 29.12
CA LEU A 92 -8.94 -11.83 29.89
C LEU A 92 -8.23 -11.06 31.02
N LEU A 93 -7.69 -9.86 30.73
CA LEU A 93 -7.08 -9.01 31.75
C LEU A 93 -8.09 -8.54 32.80
N SER A 94 -9.29 -8.16 32.41
CA SER A 94 -10.35 -7.74 33.34
C SER A 94 -10.78 -8.89 34.26
N ASN A 95 -10.89 -10.09 33.74
CA ASN A 95 -11.21 -11.28 34.55
C ASN A 95 -10.06 -11.72 35.46
N SER A 96 -8.80 -11.44 35.07
CA SER A 96 -7.64 -11.73 35.92
C SER A 96 -7.67 -10.94 37.23
N GLU A 97 -8.23 -9.72 37.24
CA GLU A 97 -8.36 -8.90 38.45
C GLU A 97 -9.14 -9.64 39.59
N ALA A 98 -10.22 -10.32 39.22
CA ALA A 98 -11.00 -11.10 40.19
C ALA A 98 -10.21 -12.29 40.77
N LEU A 99 -9.33 -12.88 39.98
CA LEU A 99 -8.47 -13.99 40.39
C LEU A 99 -7.33 -13.50 41.32
N LEU A 100 -6.72 -12.38 40.96
CA LEU A 100 -5.70 -11.71 41.80
C LEU A 100 -6.24 -11.26 43.14
N ASN A 101 -7.45 -10.71 43.17
CA ASN A 101 -8.13 -10.32 44.39
C ASN A 101 -8.47 -11.50 45.34
N LYS A 102 -8.55 -12.74 44.79
CA LYS A 102 -8.67 -14.00 45.55
C LYS A 102 -7.32 -14.52 46.06
N GLY A 103 -6.23 -13.79 45.87
CA GLY A 103 -4.88 -14.17 46.30
C GLY A 103 -4.13 -15.12 45.39
N LEU A 104 -4.60 -15.32 44.13
CA LEU A 104 -3.85 -16.11 43.16
C LEU A 104 -2.66 -15.32 42.62
N HIS A 105 -1.49 -15.94 42.59
CA HIS A 105 -0.28 -15.30 42.06
C HIS A 105 -0.40 -15.09 40.54
N PRO A 106 0.04 -13.93 39.97
CA PRO A 106 -0.05 -13.61 38.54
C PRO A 106 0.47 -14.72 37.62
N ASN A 107 1.60 -15.35 37.96
CA ASN A 107 2.18 -16.44 37.16
C ASN A 107 1.26 -17.66 37.05
N VAL A 108 0.44 -17.94 38.07
CA VAL A 108 -0.54 -19.04 38.05
C VAL A 108 -1.66 -18.72 37.06
N VAL A 109 -2.13 -17.46 37.07
CA VAL A 109 -3.15 -16.99 36.12
C VAL A 109 -2.62 -17.03 34.70
N CYS A 110 -1.40 -16.52 34.44
CA CYS A 110 -0.76 -16.56 33.12
C CYS A 110 -0.58 -17.99 32.63
N LYS A 111 -0.16 -18.94 33.51
CA LYS A 111 -0.04 -20.36 33.15
C LYS A 111 -1.39 -20.93 32.75
N GLY A 112 -2.45 -20.61 33.51
CA GLY A 112 -3.82 -21.08 33.19
C GLY A 112 -4.29 -20.54 31.82
N TYR A 113 -4.04 -19.30 31.49
CA TYR A 113 -4.37 -18.74 30.18
C TYR A 113 -3.57 -19.38 29.04
N ASN A 114 -2.27 -19.63 29.23
CA ASN A 114 -1.45 -20.33 28.24
C ASN A 114 -1.90 -21.77 28.01
N ASP A 115 -2.29 -22.49 29.06
CA ASP A 115 -2.81 -23.85 28.95
C ASP A 115 -4.17 -23.86 28.22
N ALA A 116 -5.05 -22.90 28.54
CA ALA A 116 -6.33 -22.73 27.86
C ALA A 116 -6.15 -22.38 26.38
N ALA A 117 -5.20 -21.49 26.04
CA ALA A 117 -4.89 -21.12 24.66
C ALA A 117 -4.44 -22.34 23.82
N ARG A 118 -3.54 -23.20 24.40
CA ARG A 118 -3.12 -24.43 23.72
C ARG A 118 -4.29 -25.41 23.48
N MET A 119 -5.19 -25.51 24.45
CA MET A 119 -6.40 -26.32 24.30
C MET A 119 -7.33 -25.76 23.23
N ALA A 120 -7.51 -24.43 23.19
CA ALA A 120 -8.36 -23.78 22.22
C ALA A 120 -7.82 -23.97 20.80
N VAL A 121 -6.49 -23.78 20.58
CA VAL A 121 -5.86 -24.02 19.27
C VAL A 121 -6.09 -25.46 18.81
N LYS A 122 -5.84 -26.45 19.68
CA LYS A 122 -6.07 -27.86 19.34
C LYS A 122 -7.54 -28.13 18.97
N TYR A 123 -8.47 -27.56 19.74
CA TYR A 123 -9.90 -27.71 19.45
C TYR A 123 -10.28 -27.08 18.10
N LEU A 124 -9.70 -25.92 17.76
CA LEU A 124 -9.91 -25.27 16.46
C LEU A 124 -9.36 -26.10 15.30
N ASP A 125 -8.18 -26.73 15.47
CA ASP A 125 -7.62 -27.63 14.47
C ASP A 125 -8.51 -28.84 14.22
N ASP A 126 -9.01 -29.46 15.30
CA ASP A 126 -9.95 -30.58 15.22
C ASP A 126 -11.28 -30.17 14.56
N PHE A 127 -11.79 -28.99 14.85
CA PHE A 127 -13.02 -28.45 14.28
C PHE A 127 -12.86 -28.10 12.77
N LEU A 128 -11.79 -27.45 12.40
CA LEU A 128 -11.51 -27.01 11.01
C LEU A 128 -11.23 -28.22 10.09
N SER A 129 -10.64 -29.30 10.60
CA SER A 129 -10.36 -30.50 9.81
C SER A 129 -11.61 -31.21 9.27
N GLY A 130 -12.79 -30.90 9.78
CA GLY A 130 -14.07 -31.44 9.35
C GLY A 130 -14.90 -30.50 8.45
N GLU A 131 -14.42 -29.32 8.16
CA GLU A 131 -15.13 -28.34 7.34
C GLU A 131 -14.69 -28.42 5.86
N ASP A 132 -15.65 -28.31 4.95
CA ASP A 132 -15.36 -28.18 3.51
C ASP A 132 -14.69 -26.83 3.21
N GLU A 133 -13.83 -26.79 2.19
CA GLU A 133 -13.23 -25.56 1.70
C GLU A 133 -14.31 -24.55 1.28
N LYS A 134 -14.28 -23.38 1.90
CA LYS A 134 -15.23 -22.30 1.56
C LYS A 134 -14.76 -21.54 0.32
N PRO A 135 -15.68 -21.13 -0.57
CA PRO A 135 -15.32 -20.28 -1.69
C PRO A 135 -14.62 -18.99 -1.21
N LEU A 136 -13.55 -18.59 -1.92
CA LEU A 136 -12.76 -17.39 -1.59
C LEU A 136 -13.63 -16.12 -1.53
N GLU A 137 -14.67 -16.07 -2.34
CA GLU A 137 -15.65 -14.98 -2.35
C GLU A 137 -16.37 -14.85 -1.01
N ASN A 138 -16.68 -15.95 -0.34
CA ASN A 138 -17.31 -15.93 0.98
C ASN A 138 -16.35 -15.48 2.07
N ILE A 139 -15.06 -15.81 1.93
CA ILE A 139 -14.00 -15.35 2.83
C ILE A 139 -13.81 -13.85 2.69
N ALA A 140 -13.66 -13.36 1.45
CA ALA A 140 -13.58 -11.91 1.17
C ALA A 140 -14.81 -11.18 1.72
N ARG A 141 -16.01 -11.71 1.49
CA ARG A 141 -17.27 -11.15 2.00
C ARG A 141 -17.27 -11.02 3.53
N THR A 142 -16.76 -12.01 4.24
CA THR A 142 -16.70 -11.99 5.71
C THR A 142 -15.80 -10.86 6.20
N ALA A 143 -14.63 -10.65 5.56
CA ALA A 143 -13.67 -9.62 5.93
C ALA A 143 -14.20 -8.18 5.75
N ILE A 144 -15.11 -7.97 4.80
CA ILE A 144 -15.68 -6.64 4.49
C ILE A 144 -17.07 -6.38 5.08
N THR A 145 -17.72 -7.41 5.64
CA THR A 145 -19.06 -7.26 6.25
C THR A 145 -19.00 -6.28 7.43
N GLY A 146 -19.92 -5.30 7.42
CA GLY A 146 -19.99 -4.26 8.46
C GLY A 146 -19.06 -3.07 8.24
N LYS A 147 -18.33 -3.04 7.13
CA LYS A 147 -17.51 -1.88 6.71
C LYS A 147 -18.25 -1.05 5.67
N THR A 148 -17.72 0.12 5.34
CA THR A 148 -18.30 1.04 4.33
C THR A 148 -18.54 0.37 2.97
N VAL A 149 -17.73 -0.63 2.64
CA VAL A 149 -17.82 -1.42 1.40
C VAL A 149 -18.97 -2.43 1.38
N ASP A 150 -19.68 -2.62 2.49
CA ASP A 150 -20.82 -3.55 2.62
C ASP A 150 -21.95 -3.27 1.61
N ALA A 151 -22.08 -2.04 1.16
CA ALA A 151 -23.09 -1.64 0.15
C ALA A 151 -22.91 -2.31 -1.23
N ALA A 152 -21.75 -2.91 -1.53
CA ALA A 152 -21.44 -3.60 -2.78
C ALA A 152 -20.63 -4.88 -2.51
N LEU A 153 -21.06 -5.66 -1.51
CA LEU A 153 -20.36 -6.86 -1.02
C LEU A 153 -19.97 -7.85 -2.12
N ASP A 154 -20.89 -8.15 -3.02
CA ASP A 154 -20.70 -9.15 -4.05
C ASP A 154 -19.68 -8.69 -5.09
N GLU A 155 -19.81 -7.44 -5.53
CA GLU A 155 -18.91 -6.84 -6.51
C GLU A 155 -17.49 -6.70 -5.94
N VAL A 156 -17.35 -6.21 -4.71
CA VAL A 156 -16.07 -6.03 -4.03
C VAL A 156 -15.39 -7.38 -3.78
N SER A 157 -16.13 -8.36 -3.25
CA SER A 157 -15.58 -9.71 -2.99
C SER A 157 -15.03 -10.35 -4.26
N ASN A 158 -15.79 -10.24 -5.36
CA ASN A 158 -15.36 -10.77 -6.66
C ASN A 158 -14.11 -10.06 -7.20
N LEU A 159 -14.04 -8.72 -7.08
CA LEU A 159 -12.87 -7.96 -7.51
C LEU A 159 -11.62 -8.33 -6.72
N CYS A 160 -11.74 -8.48 -5.39
CA CYS A 160 -10.62 -8.89 -4.54
C CYS A 160 -10.09 -10.28 -4.94
N VAL A 161 -11.00 -11.25 -5.11
CA VAL A 161 -10.62 -12.61 -5.50
C VAL A 161 -9.96 -12.62 -6.88
N GLN A 162 -10.50 -11.90 -7.86
CA GLN A 162 -9.90 -11.80 -9.18
C GLN A 162 -8.51 -11.15 -9.13
N ALA A 163 -8.37 -10.05 -8.35
CA ALA A 163 -7.11 -9.34 -8.21
C ALA A 163 -6.01 -10.25 -7.61
N VAL A 164 -6.32 -10.96 -6.51
CA VAL A 164 -5.36 -11.85 -5.84
C VAL A 164 -5.04 -13.07 -6.69
N LYS A 165 -6.05 -13.72 -7.33
CA LYS A 165 -5.83 -14.85 -8.25
C LYS A 165 -4.89 -14.46 -9.39
N LYS A 166 -5.00 -13.24 -9.91
CA LYS A 166 -4.15 -12.76 -11.00
C LYS A 166 -2.74 -12.40 -10.52
N ALA A 167 -2.65 -11.66 -9.42
CA ALA A 167 -1.37 -11.18 -8.89
C ALA A 167 -0.58 -12.28 -8.14
N GLY A 168 -1.25 -13.30 -7.63
CA GLY A 168 -0.68 -14.38 -6.82
C GLY A 168 -0.40 -13.99 -5.35
N SER A 169 -0.54 -12.73 -4.98
CA SER A 169 -0.50 -12.24 -3.59
C SER A 169 -1.10 -10.85 -3.48
N ALA A 170 -1.60 -10.48 -2.29
CA ALA A 170 -2.14 -9.15 -2.02
C ALA A 170 -1.11 -8.03 -2.22
N GLU A 171 0.15 -8.24 -1.82
CA GLU A 171 1.24 -7.26 -1.94
C GLU A 171 1.54 -6.82 -3.38
N LYS A 172 1.19 -7.65 -4.36
CA LYS A 172 1.39 -7.35 -5.79
C LYS A 172 0.20 -6.62 -6.42
N VAL A 173 -0.95 -6.61 -5.75
CA VAL A 173 -2.12 -5.83 -6.19
C VAL A 173 -1.86 -4.37 -5.84
N ARG A 174 -1.94 -3.50 -6.84
CA ARG A 174 -1.88 -2.05 -6.61
C ARG A 174 -3.29 -1.49 -6.54
N THR A 175 -3.51 -0.58 -5.62
CA THR A 175 -4.73 0.20 -5.51
C THR A 175 -4.53 1.61 -6.04
N LEU A 176 -5.53 2.15 -6.70
CA LEU A 176 -5.60 3.54 -7.14
C LEU A 176 -6.99 4.10 -6.82
N SER A 177 -7.04 5.05 -5.91
CA SER A 177 -8.27 5.73 -5.52
C SER A 177 -8.55 6.93 -6.43
N LEU A 178 -9.65 6.89 -7.17
CA LEU A 178 -10.09 7.97 -8.05
C LEU A 178 -11.42 8.56 -7.57
N GLN A 179 -11.42 9.82 -7.20
CA GLN A 179 -12.61 10.52 -6.77
C GLN A 179 -13.64 10.66 -7.91
N GLY A 180 -14.91 10.48 -7.57
CA GLY A 180 -16.05 10.50 -8.49
C GLY A 180 -16.56 9.12 -8.84
N GLY A 181 -17.86 9.00 -9.08
CA GLY A 181 -18.54 7.73 -9.24
C GLY A 181 -18.93 7.08 -7.92
N SER A 182 -19.31 5.84 -7.97
CA SER A 182 -19.71 5.01 -6.83
C SER A 182 -18.78 3.82 -6.65
N LEU A 183 -18.86 3.15 -5.51
CA LEU A 183 -18.10 1.93 -5.22
C LEU A 183 -18.28 0.84 -6.30
N ARG A 184 -19.50 0.75 -6.88
CA ARG A 184 -19.82 -0.21 -7.95
C ARG A 184 -19.13 0.07 -9.28
N ASP A 185 -18.62 1.29 -9.44
CA ASP A 185 -17.84 1.68 -10.63
C ASP A 185 -16.34 1.34 -10.46
N SER A 186 -15.97 0.69 -9.37
CA SER A 186 -14.62 0.17 -9.14
C SER A 186 -14.36 -1.02 -10.06
N TYR A 187 -13.15 -1.14 -10.58
CA TYR A 187 -12.80 -2.19 -11.53
C TYR A 187 -11.33 -2.59 -11.44
N LEU A 188 -11.02 -3.78 -11.94
CA LEU A 188 -9.67 -4.28 -12.07
C LEU A 188 -9.10 -3.92 -13.45
N PHE A 189 -8.06 -3.09 -13.47
CA PHE A 189 -7.32 -2.74 -14.67
C PHE A 189 -6.13 -3.70 -14.85
N ASN A 190 -6.01 -4.28 -16.06
CA ASN A 190 -4.97 -5.22 -16.38
C ASN A 190 -3.69 -4.51 -16.82
N GLY A 191 -2.99 -3.87 -15.90
CA GLY A 191 -1.81 -3.10 -16.22
C GLY A 191 -1.38 -2.18 -15.10
N ALA A 192 -0.49 -1.26 -15.44
CA ALA A 192 0.01 -0.23 -14.54
C ALA A 192 -0.63 1.14 -14.84
N ILE A 193 -0.98 1.88 -13.80
CA ILE A 193 -1.46 3.26 -13.92
C ILE A 193 -0.41 4.19 -13.34
N VAL A 194 -0.04 5.20 -14.12
CA VAL A 194 1.00 6.17 -13.78
C VAL A 194 0.37 7.54 -13.54
N ASN A 195 0.51 8.05 -12.32
CA ASN A 195 0.07 9.39 -11.94
C ASN A 195 1.20 10.40 -12.17
N LYS A 196 1.52 10.65 -13.44
CA LYS A 196 2.50 11.67 -13.87
C LYS A 196 2.18 12.14 -15.27
N ASP A 197 2.50 13.41 -15.51
CA ASP A 197 2.40 13.99 -16.83
C ASP A 197 3.62 13.69 -17.70
N ILE A 198 3.38 13.72 -19.00
CA ILE A 198 4.41 13.72 -20.01
C ILE A 198 5.06 15.11 -20.02
N VAL A 199 6.38 15.17 -20.20
CA VAL A 199 7.14 16.42 -20.12
C VAL A 199 6.64 17.49 -21.11
N TYR A 200 6.28 17.08 -22.32
CA TYR A 200 5.61 17.93 -23.30
C TYR A 200 4.18 17.44 -23.49
N GLU A 201 3.23 18.36 -23.29
CA GLU A 201 1.81 18.00 -23.35
C GLU A 201 1.44 17.50 -24.74
N LYS A 202 1.10 16.21 -24.81
CA LYS A 202 0.68 15.53 -26.03
C LYS A 202 -0.50 14.61 -25.69
N GLU A 203 -1.43 14.48 -26.59
CA GLU A 203 -2.42 13.41 -26.49
C GLU A 203 -1.73 12.08 -26.81
N ILE A 204 -1.85 11.13 -25.91
CA ILE A 204 -1.34 9.77 -26.05
C ILE A 204 -2.53 8.82 -25.97
N ASP A 205 -2.78 8.12 -27.07
CA ASP A 205 -3.79 7.07 -27.17
C ASP A 205 -3.34 6.10 -28.28
N GLY A 206 -3.00 4.88 -27.89
CA GLY A 206 -2.57 3.85 -28.82
C GLY A 206 -1.34 3.05 -28.38
N ASP A 207 -0.74 2.34 -29.33
CA ASP A 207 0.38 1.44 -29.09
C ASP A 207 1.72 2.16 -29.24
N TYR A 208 2.58 1.98 -28.28
CA TYR A 208 3.90 2.59 -28.21
C TYR A 208 4.97 1.56 -27.87
N ASN A 209 6.15 1.74 -28.46
CA ASN A 209 7.35 1.09 -27.97
C ASN A 209 7.84 1.83 -26.72
N ILE A 210 8.09 1.08 -25.65
CA ILE A 210 8.33 1.62 -24.31
C ILE A 210 9.70 1.18 -23.80
N ILE A 211 10.42 2.08 -23.17
CA ILE A 211 11.67 1.83 -22.46
C ILE A 211 11.53 2.28 -21.01
N LEU A 212 12.12 1.51 -20.08
CA LEU A 212 12.15 1.78 -18.66
C LEU A 212 13.59 2.07 -18.22
N LEU A 213 13.84 3.27 -17.69
CA LEU A 213 15.14 3.70 -17.18
C LEU A 213 15.10 3.90 -15.67
N ASN A 214 15.94 3.17 -14.93
CA ASN A 214 16.06 3.26 -13.48
C ASN A 214 17.09 4.30 -13.03
N THR A 215 17.41 5.27 -13.86
CA THR A 215 18.37 6.35 -13.61
C THR A 215 17.83 7.68 -14.12
N GLY A 216 18.49 8.77 -13.74
CA GLY A 216 18.22 10.10 -14.26
C GLY A 216 19.06 10.40 -15.51
N LEU A 217 18.50 11.21 -16.38
CA LEU A 217 19.21 11.83 -17.51
C LEU A 217 19.54 13.29 -17.17
N GLU A 218 20.21 13.47 -16.04
CA GLU A 218 20.66 14.77 -15.53
C GLU A 218 22.18 14.77 -15.35
N PRO A 219 22.84 15.94 -15.37
CA PRO A 219 24.26 16.03 -15.05
C PRO A 219 24.51 15.42 -13.67
N GLN A 220 25.47 14.51 -13.58
CA GLN A 220 25.82 13.90 -12.30
C GLN A 220 26.26 14.99 -11.33
N LYS A 221 25.55 15.11 -10.22
CA LYS A 221 26.02 15.88 -9.06
C LYS A 221 27.07 15.03 -8.37
N THR A 222 28.31 15.47 -8.41
CA THR A 222 29.36 14.88 -7.58
C THR A 222 29.00 15.11 -6.11
N GLU A 223 28.79 14.05 -5.35
CA GLU A 223 28.49 14.10 -3.90
C GLU A 223 29.67 14.64 -3.07
N GLU A 224 30.86 14.62 -3.63
CA GLU A 224 32.04 15.21 -3.01
C GLU A 224 32.19 16.66 -3.48
N ASN A 225 32.38 17.59 -2.52
CA ASN A 225 32.78 18.96 -2.76
C ASN A 225 34.21 18.98 -3.28
N VAL A 226 34.42 18.55 -4.52
CA VAL A 226 35.68 18.74 -5.22
C VAL A 226 35.74 20.19 -5.67
N GLN A 227 36.54 21.00 -4.97
CA GLN A 227 36.84 22.34 -5.41
C GLN A 227 37.79 22.24 -6.62
N VAL A 228 37.21 22.28 -7.81
CA VAL A 228 37.97 22.38 -9.05
C VAL A 228 38.14 23.87 -9.36
N GLN A 229 39.35 24.40 -9.29
CA GLN A 229 39.67 25.71 -9.80
C GLN A 229 39.70 25.62 -11.33
N LEU A 230 38.61 26.05 -11.95
CA LEU A 230 38.50 26.21 -13.41
C LEU A 230 38.60 27.67 -13.76
N ASP A 231 39.37 27.99 -14.79
CA ASP A 231 39.26 29.28 -15.46
C ASP A 231 37.95 29.35 -16.29
N MET A 232 37.61 30.52 -16.84
CA MET A 232 36.38 30.70 -17.63
C MET A 232 36.31 29.76 -18.83
N GLN A 233 37.43 29.39 -19.43
CA GLN A 233 37.49 28.48 -20.57
C GLN A 233 37.28 27.03 -20.12
N GLY A 234 37.93 26.60 -19.03
CA GLY A 234 37.74 25.29 -18.44
C GLY A 234 36.32 25.05 -17.94
N TYR A 235 35.66 26.07 -17.35
CA TYR A 235 34.24 26.01 -16.95
C TYR A 235 33.32 25.81 -18.17
N THR A 236 33.59 26.55 -19.25
CA THR A 236 32.79 26.43 -20.46
C THR A 236 32.96 25.06 -21.12
N GLN A 237 34.19 24.54 -21.16
CA GLN A 237 34.48 23.20 -21.67
C GLN A 237 33.84 22.08 -20.80
N PHE A 238 33.92 22.21 -19.49
CA PHE A 238 33.26 21.24 -18.57
C PHE A 238 31.74 21.21 -18.77
N LYS A 239 31.14 22.39 -18.90
CA LYS A 239 29.68 22.51 -19.13
C LYS A 239 29.27 22.02 -20.52
N SER A 240 30.10 22.17 -21.56
CA SER A 240 29.83 21.63 -22.89
C SER A 240 29.98 20.11 -22.91
N SER A 241 31.05 19.56 -22.32
CA SER A 241 31.28 18.10 -22.22
C SER A 241 30.12 17.38 -21.52
N SER A 242 29.68 17.93 -20.38
CA SER A 242 28.51 17.35 -19.66
C SER A 242 27.20 17.38 -20.47
N LYS A 243 27.01 18.36 -21.35
CA LYS A 243 25.86 18.40 -22.27
C LYS A 243 26.01 17.42 -23.42
N ASP A 244 27.23 17.27 -23.94
CA ASP A 244 27.52 16.35 -25.03
C ASP A 244 27.31 14.90 -24.58
N ASP A 245 27.73 14.56 -23.35
CA ASP A 245 27.50 13.24 -22.74
C ASP A 245 26.00 12.92 -22.60
N LEU A 246 25.19 13.89 -22.15
CA LEU A 246 23.74 13.74 -22.04
C LEU A 246 23.07 13.58 -23.41
N LEU A 247 23.55 14.29 -24.43
CA LEU A 247 23.03 14.13 -25.79
C LEU A 247 23.42 12.77 -26.40
N GLU A 248 24.59 12.25 -26.07
CA GLU A 248 24.97 10.90 -26.47
C GLU A 248 24.06 9.84 -25.85
N GLN A 249 23.74 9.98 -24.55
CA GLN A 249 22.74 9.12 -23.90
C GLN A 249 21.38 9.21 -24.58
N ALA A 250 20.93 10.41 -24.94
CA ALA A 250 19.67 10.57 -25.68
C ALA A 250 19.71 9.91 -27.06
N LYS A 251 20.84 9.96 -27.78
CA LYS A 251 21.02 9.27 -29.06
C LYS A 251 20.91 7.76 -28.91
N LEU A 252 21.49 7.19 -27.86
CA LEU A 252 21.37 5.75 -27.57
C LEU A 252 19.90 5.36 -27.42
N ILE A 253 19.10 6.13 -26.69
CA ILE A 253 17.66 5.88 -26.56
C ILE A 253 16.97 5.89 -27.94
N CYS A 254 17.30 6.88 -28.81
CA CYS A 254 16.73 6.95 -30.15
C CYS A 254 17.07 5.74 -31.02
N THR A 255 18.18 5.05 -30.77
CA THR A 255 18.51 3.83 -31.54
C THR A 255 17.56 2.67 -31.24
N TRP A 256 16.99 2.64 -30.04
CA TRP A 256 16.03 1.65 -29.62
C TRP A 256 14.58 2.01 -29.95
N LEU A 257 14.30 3.29 -30.22
CA LEU A 257 12.98 3.81 -30.57
C LEU A 257 13.03 4.60 -31.89
N PRO A 258 13.40 3.94 -33.00
CA PRO A 258 13.63 4.64 -34.28
C PRO A 258 12.34 5.22 -34.90
N THR A 259 11.18 4.69 -34.52
CA THR A 259 9.86 5.13 -35.00
C THR A 259 9.12 6.01 -33.96
N GLY A 260 9.82 6.47 -32.94
CA GLY A 260 9.21 7.14 -31.81
C GLY A 260 8.77 6.15 -30.72
N GLY A 261 8.30 6.67 -29.58
CA GLY A 261 7.87 5.84 -28.47
C GLY A 261 7.75 6.61 -27.16
N LEU A 262 7.81 5.87 -26.04
CA LEU A 262 7.65 6.39 -24.71
C LEU A 262 8.79 5.91 -23.79
N VAL A 263 9.39 6.83 -23.03
CA VAL A 263 10.43 6.51 -22.06
C VAL A 263 9.95 6.90 -20.66
N PHE A 264 9.93 5.92 -19.78
CA PHE A 264 9.65 6.11 -18.35
C PHE A 264 10.97 6.17 -17.58
N ILE A 265 11.17 7.24 -16.82
CA ILE A 265 12.41 7.53 -16.10
C ILE A 265 12.12 7.64 -14.61
N ARG A 266 12.88 6.90 -13.77
CA ARG A 266 12.70 6.97 -12.32
C ARG A 266 13.05 8.34 -11.76
N ASP A 267 14.18 8.86 -12.14
CA ASP A 267 14.71 10.14 -11.62
C ASP A 267 14.37 11.31 -12.58
N GLY A 268 15.12 12.38 -12.49
CA GLY A 268 14.94 13.55 -13.36
C GLY A 268 15.53 13.36 -14.76
N ALA A 269 15.09 14.19 -15.68
CA ALA A 269 15.69 14.33 -17.01
C ALA A 269 15.89 15.80 -17.33
N HIS A 270 17.08 16.14 -17.86
CA HIS A 270 17.40 17.51 -18.24
C HIS A 270 16.56 17.95 -19.43
N ASP A 271 16.11 19.20 -19.43
CA ASP A 271 15.19 19.70 -20.46
C ASP A 271 15.77 19.65 -21.88
N SER A 272 17.10 19.75 -22.05
CA SER A 272 17.75 19.59 -23.36
C SER A 272 17.64 18.15 -23.89
N VAL A 273 17.69 17.14 -23.01
CA VAL A 273 17.50 15.74 -23.38
C VAL A 273 16.03 15.50 -23.76
N CYS A 274 15.11 16.00 -22.93
CA CYS A 274 13.68 15.89 -23.22
C CYS A 274 13.33 16.55 -24.58
N ALA A 275 13.87 17.75 -24.88
CA ALA A 275 13.66 18.43 -26.14
C ALA A 275 14.29 17.69 -27.35
N TYR A 276 15.42 17.01 -27.14
CA TYR A 276 16.02 16.18 -28.18
C TYR A 276 15.20 14.92 -28.47
N LEU A 277 14.72 14.25 -27.43
CA LEU A 277 13.87 13.06 -27.56
C LEU A 277 12.52 13.40 -28.22
N GLU A 278 11.90 14.52 -27.85
CA GLU A 278 10.65 15.00 -28.43
C GLU A 278 10.78 15.28 -29.93
N LYS A 279 11.90 15.83 -30.39
CA LYS A 279 12.19 16.03 -31.83
C LYS A 279 12.25 14.71 -32.61
N ASN A 280 12.53 13.60 -31.93
CA ASN A 280 12.56 12.25 -32.50
C ASN A 280 11.27 11.48 -32.19
N GLU A 281 10.17 12.17 -31.86
CA GLU A 281 8.86 11.61 -31.55
C GLU A 281 8.84 10.68 -30.31
N ILE A 282 9.81 10.83 -29.40
CA ILE A 282 9.90 10.08 -28.16
C ILE A 282 9.40 10.93 -27.01
N SER A 283 8.29 10.52 -26.42
CA SER A 283 7.71 11.17 -25.24
C SER A 283 8.38 10.70 -23.96
N VAL A 284 8.52 11.58 -22.98
CA VAL A 284 9.23 11.32 -21.72
C VAL A 284 8.33 11.53 -20.53
N VAL A 285 8.30 10.54 -19.63
CA VAL A 285 7.70 10.64 -18.30
C VAL A 285 8.81 10.48 -17.27
N ARG A 286 9.00 11.46 -16.41
CA ARG A 286 10.11 11.51 -15.45
C ARG A 286 9.65 11.55 -14.00
N ARG A 287 10.58 11.26 -13.04
CA ARG A 287 10.35 11.28 -11.59
C ARG A 287 9.29 10.29 -11.14
N LEU A 288 9.44 9.07 -11.58
CA LEU A 288 8.56 7.96 -11.22
C LEU A 288 9.00 7.29 -9.92
N PRO A 289 8.09 7.03 -8.99
CA PRO A 289 8.40 6.20 -7.81
C PRO A 289 8.87 4.80 -8.23
N GLU A 290 9.76 4.22 -7.44
CA GLU A 290 10.28 2.87 -7.69
C GLU A 290 9.16 1.82 -7.77
N SER A 291 8.12 1.96 -6.94
CA SER A 291 6.94 1.09 -6.97
C SER A 291 6.20 1.13 -8.32
N THR A 292 6.14 2.31 -8.95
CA THR A 292 5.53 2.48 -10.29
C THR A 292 6.43 1.87 -11.38
N MET A 293 7.75 2.04 -11.28
CA MET A 293 8.69 1.41 -12.21
C MET A 293 8.62 -0.12 -12.14
N ARG A 294 8.49 -0.71 -10.96
CA ARG A 294 8.28 -2.16 -10.78
C ARG A 294 6.96 -2.62 -11.41
N ALA A 295 5.88 -1.85 -11.24
CA ALA A 295 4.59 -2.18 -11.84
C ALA A 295 4.65 -2.13 -13.37
N LEU A 296 5.28 -1.11 -13.95
CA LEU A 296 5.49 -1.01 -15.40
C LEU A 296 6.35 -2.17 -15.91
N SER A 297 7.43 -2.51 -15.20
CA SER A 297 8.27 -3.66 -15.51
C SER A 297 7.46 -4.97 -15.54
N GLY A 298 6.64 -5.19 -14.51
CA GLY A 298 5.76 -6.37 -14.44
C GLY A 298 4.66 -6.38 -15.51
N THR A 299 4.12 -5.22 -15.87
CA THR A 299 3.08 -5.08 -16.89
C THR A 299 3.63 -5.34 -18.31
N LEU A 300 4.80 -4.80 -18.60
CA LEU A 300 5.41 -4.86 -19.93
C LEU A 300 6.30 -6.10 -20.13
N GLY A 301 6.57 -6.87 -19.06
CA GLY A 301 7.56 -7.94 -19.09
C GLY A 301 8.98 -7.43 -19.38
N LEU A 302 9.26 -6.16 -19.11
CA LEU A 302 10.50 -5.48 -19.48
C LEU A 302 11.35 -5.20 -18.25
N LEU A 303 12.64 -5.52 -18.30
CA LEU A 303 13.59 -5.14 -17.27
C LEU A 303 13.91 -3.64 -17.35
N THR A 304 14.10 -3.03 -16.20
CA THR A 304 14.51 -1.63 -16.12
C THR A 304 16.02 -1.51 -16.38
N ALA A 305 16.41 -0.75 -17.39
CA ALA A 305 17.82 -0.46 -17.66
C ALA A 305 18.39 0.51 -16.61
N GLN A 306 19.62 0.25 -16.14
CA GLN A 306 20.28 1.13 -15.16
C GLN A 306 20.86 2.38 -15.82
N THR A 307 21.34 2.25 -17.04
CA THR A 307 21.82 3.36 -17.87
C THR A 307 21.29 3.18 -19.31
N PRO A 308 21.30 4.23 -20.14
CA PRO A 308 20.91 4.11 -21.55
C PRO A 308 21.74 3.09 -22.33
N SER A 309 22.96 2.80 -21.90
CA SER A 309 23.83 1.78 -22.51
C SER A 309 23.41 0.34 -22.18
N ASP A 310 22.64 0.16 -21.12
CA ASP A 310 22.17 -1.16 -20.64
C ASP A 310 20.80 -1.52 -21.23
N ILE A 311 20.27 -0.72 -22.13
CA ILE A 311 19.01 -1.03 -22.80
C ILE A 311 19.24 -2.22 -23.72
N GLU A 312 18.53 -3.31 -23.46
CA GLU A 312 18.63 -4.55 -24.28
C GLU A 312 17.44 -4.71 -25.23
N CYS A 313 16.28 -4.16 -24.86
CA CYS A 313 15.05 -4.24 -25.63
C CYS A 313 14.08 -3.12 -25.28
N SER A 314 13.08 -2.92 -26.13
CA SER A 314 11.85 -2.17 -25.87
C SER A 314 10.67 -3.14 -25.83
N ALA A 315 9.62 -2.81 -25.11
CA ALA A 315 8.37 -3.56 -25.11
C ALA A 315 7.29 -2.75 -25.82
N SER A 316 6.38 -3.45 -26.51
CA SER A 316 5.15 -2.85 -27.02
C SER A 316 4.09 -2.81 -25.91
N GLY A 317 3.34 -1.74 -25.85
CA GLY A 317 2.23 -1.58 -24.91
C GLY A 317 1.27 -0.49 -25.34
N THR A 318 -0.01 -0.69 -25.02
CA THR A 318 -1.05 0.32 -25.26
C THR A 318 -1.04 1.32 -24.11
N VAL A 319 -0.95 2.60 -24.45
CA VAL A 319 -0.94 3.69 -23.46
C VAL A 319 -2.06 4.67 -23.77
N VAL A 320 -2.93 4.88 -22.78
CA VAL A 320 -4.06 5.80 -22.89
C VAL A 320 -3.94 6.87 -21.79
N LYS A 321 -3.96 8.14 -22.19
CA LYS A 321 -4.00 9.25 -21.24
C LYS A 321 -5.44 9.57 -20.87
N GLN A 322 -5.77 9.51 -19.59
CA GLN A 322 -7.07 9.89 -19.06
C GLN A 322 -6.91 10.98 -18.00
N ARG A 323 -7.83 11.93 -18.00
CA ARG A 323 -7.88 13.02 -17.01
C ARG A 323 -8.99 12.80 -16.01
N HIS A 324 -8.63 12.76 -14.72
CA HIS A 324 -9.57 12.68 -13.61
C HIS A 324 -9.29 13.80 -12.61
N ASN A 325 -10.28 14.64 -12.32
CA ASN A 325 -10.20 15.74 -11.34
C ASN A 325 -8.92 16.60 -11.50
N ASP A 326 -8.66 17.09 -12.72
CA ASP A 326 -7.48 17.90 -13.08
C ASP A 326 -6.12 17.20 -12.94
N VAL A 327 -6.10 15.90 -12.70
CA VAL A 327 -4.89 15.07 -12.69
C VAL A 327 -4.90 14.16 -13.92
N ASN A 328 -3.77 14.10 -14.60
CA ASN A 328 -3.58 13.20 -15.73
C ASN A 328 -3.01 11.85 -15.25
N TYR A 329 -3.59 10.78 -15.76
CA TYR A 329 -3.16 9.40 -15.53
C TYR A 329 -2.86 8.74 -16.86
N LEU A 330 -1.77 7.98 -16.90
CA LEU A 330 -1.42 7.14 -18.04
C LEU A 330 -1.76 5.70 -17.70
N PHE A 331 -2.69 5.13 -18.41
CA PHE A 331 -3.08 3.73 -18.32
C PHE A 331 -2.20 2.95 -19.29
N VAL A 332 -1.41 2.02 -18.78
CA VAL A 332 -0.43 1.24 -19.56
C VAL A 332 -0.81 -0.22 -19.49
N GLU A 333 -1.11 -0.81 -20.64
CA GLU A 333 -1.36 -2.24 -20.84
C GLU A 333 -0.21 -2.85 -21.62
N GLY A 334 0.24 -4.03 -21.23
CA GLY A 334 1.26 -4.79 -21.96
C GLY A 334 0.62 -5.83 -22.89
N GLU A 335 1.35 -6.22 -23.93
CA GLU A 335 0.93 -7.33 -24.80
C GLU A 335 1.04 -8.70 -24.13
N VAL A 336 1.85 -8.79 -23.07
CA VAL A 336 2.08 -10.04 -22.34
C VAL A 336 1.01 -10.17 -21.25
N ASP A 337 0.50 -11.40 -21.07
CA ASP A 337 -0.43 -11.73 -19.98
C ASP A 337 0.29 -11.57 -18.63
N SER A 338 0.31 -10.34 -18.12
CA SER A 338 1.07 -9.96 -16.93
C SER A 338 0.29 -10.34 -15.66
N THR A 339 1.04 -10.73 -14.63
CA THR A 339 0.48 -10.92 -13.28
C THR A 339 0.18 -9.59 -12.59
N GLN A 340 0.59 -8.47 -13.18
CA GLN A 340 0.38 -7.14 -12.64
C GLN A 340 -1.02 -6.63 -12.95
N SER A 341 -1.72 -6.16 -11.94
CA SER A 341 -3.01 -5.50 -12.09
C SER A 341 -3.14 -4.34 -11.13
N THR A 342 -3.93 -3.34 -11.51
CA THR A 342 -4.23 -2.19 -10.66
C THR A 342 -5.74 -2.16 -10.38
N LEU A 343 -6.10 -2.22 -9.10
CA LEU A 343 -7.47 -2.08 -8.65
C LEU A 343 -7.82 -0.60 -8.58
N VAL A 344 -8.75 -0.17 -9.43
CA VAL A 344 -9.22 1.22 -9.47
C VAL A 344 -10.46 1.34 -8.60
N LEU A 345 -10.33 2.09 -7.50
CA LEU A 345 -11.40 2.34 -6.54
C LEU A 345 -12.11 3.65 -6.86
N ARG A 346 -13.43 3.63 -6.82
CA ARG A 346 -14.27 4.80 -7.10
C ARG A 346 -15.08 5.18 -5.86
N GLY A 347 -15.12 6.48 -5.56
CA GLY A 347 -15.87 7.00 -4.41
C GLY A 347 -16.11 8.50 -4.51
N ALA A 348 -17.12 8.98 -3.80
CA ALA A 348 -17.57 10.38 -3.90
C ALA A 348 -16.60 11.37 -3.26
N THR A 349 -15.97 11.01 -2.13
CA THR A 349 -15.07 11.88 -1.37
C THR A 349 -13.76 11.15 -1.06
N THR A 350 -12.71 11.90 -0.74
CA THR A 350 -11.42 11.33 -0.31
C THR A 350 -11.56 10.49 0.95
N THR A 351 -12.30 10.97 1.95
CA THR A 351 -12.52 10.22 3.20
C THR A 351 -13.24 8.89 2.95
N THR A 352 -14.23 8.88 2.03
CA THR A 352 -14.92 7.64 1.65
C THR A 352 -13.99 6.70 0.91
N LEU A 353 -13.12 7.23 0.03
CA LEU A 353 -12.12 6.44 -0.69
C LEU A 353 -11.10 5.80 0.25
N ASP A 354 -10.61 6.53 1.25
CA ASP A 354 -9.67 6.01 2.24
C ASP A 354 -10.27 4.84 3.04
N GLU A 355 -11.57 4.92 3.35
CA GLU A 355 -12.29 3.84 4.03
C GLU A 355 -12.55 2.63 3.11
N ILE A 356 -12.88 2.89 1.85
CA ILE A 356 -13.02 1.85 0.81
C ILE A 356 -11.69 1.13 0.63
N GLU A 357 -10.59 1.86 0.50
CA GLU A 357 -9.25 1.31 0.32
C GLU A 357 -8.87 0.37 1.48
N ARG A 358 -9.09 0.79 2.73
CA ARG A 358 -8.89 -0.08 3.90
C ARG A 358 -9.71 -1.37 3.85
N GLY A 359 -10.99 -1.27 3.44
CA GLY A 359 -11.83 -2.45 3.30
C GLY A 359 -11.35 -3.42 2.22
N PHE A 360 -10.82 -2.89 1.12
CA PHE A 360 -10.20 -3.71 0.08
C PHE A 360 -8.88 -4.33 0.52
N ASP A 361 -8.02 -3.58 1.22
CA ASP A 361 -6.74 -4.08 1.72
C ASP A 361 -6.94 -5.27 2.67
N ASP A 362 -7.90 -5.18 3.57
CA ASP A 362 -8.28 -6.28 4.46
C ASP A 362 -8.75 -7.50 3.67
N ALA A 363 -9.66 -7.31 2.72
CA ALA A 363 -10.18 -8.41 1.91
C ALA A 363 -9.08 -9.06 1.03
N LEU A 364 -8.23 -8.25 0.39
CA LEU A 364 -7.09 -8.72 -0.41
C LEU A 364 -6.12 -9.54 0.46
N GLY A 365 -5.80 -9.02 1.67
CA GLY A 365 -4.92 -9.68 2.61
C GLY A 365 -5.46 -11.04 3.05
N VAL A 366 -6.71 -11.09 3.51
CA VAL A 366 -7.36 -12.34 3.97
C VAL A 366 -7.46 -13.36 2.84
N VAL A 367 -7.87 -12.95 1.62
CA VAL A 367 -7.92 -13.85 0.45
C VAL A 367 -6.54 -14.39 0.10
N SER A 368 -5.51 -13.55 0.17
CA SER A 368 -4.12 -13.94 -0.12
C SER A 368 -3.55 -14.95 0.89
N LEU A 369 -4.02 -14.92 2.14
CA LEU A 369 -3.59 -15.89 3.17
C LEU A 369 -4.18 -17.28 2.99
N VAL A 370 -5.35 -17.37 2.32
CA VAL A 370 -6.08 -18.62 2.16
C VAL A 370 -5.74 -19.30 0.84
N MET A 371 -5.23 -18.56 -0.15
CA MET A 371 -4.76 -19.12 -1.42
C MET A 371 -3.45 -19.86 -1.30
#